data_90e96ccd2b393712b4cb46edc2318e52
#
_entry.id   90e96ccd2b393712b4cb46edc2318e52
#
_cell.length_a   1.000
_cell.length_b   1.000
_cell.length_c   1.000
_cell.angle_alpha   90.00
_cell.angle_beta   90.00
_cell.angle_gamma   90.00
#
_symmetry.space_group_name_H-M   'P 1'
#
loop_
_entity.id
_entity.type
_entity.pdbx_description
1 polymer ?
#
loop_
_entity_poly.entity_id
_entity_poly.type
_entity_poly.pdbx_seq_one_letter_code
_entity_poly.pdbx_strand_id
1 'polypeptide(L)'
;MIVLVVNAGSSSLKYQLLDMKTESVLASGLVERIGETMGAVKYVSRPGAPDEAKEVFERPVADHREAMRLSADLFTSKDKGVIESADEIDGVGHRVVHGGERFSESVLVDAT
;
A
#
# COMPACT_ATOMS: atom_id res chain seq x y z
N MET A 1 12.00 -4.37 -11.34
CA MET A 1 10.75 -5.08 -10.96
C MET A 1 10.09 -4.34 -9.80
N ILE A 2 8.85 -4.00 -9.98
CA ILE A 2 8.10 -3.29 -8.95
C ILE A 2 7.11 -4.26 -8.31
N VAL A 3 7.15 -4.35 -6.99
CA VAL A 3 6.34 -5.30 -6.24
C VAL A 3 5.53 -4.54 -5.19
N LEU A 4 4.25 -4.88 -5.10
CA LEU A 4 3.37 -4.35 -4.08
C LEU A 4 3.21 -5.39 -2.99
N VAL A 5 3.59 -5.05 -1.77
CA VAL A 5 3.46 -5.94 -0.62
C VAL A 5 2.32 -5.45 0.24
N VAL A 6 1.36 -6.31 0.51
CA VAL A 6 0.14 -5.95 1.22
C VAL A 6 0.00 -6.77 2.49
N ASN A 7 -0.23 -6.09 3.61
CA ASN A 7 -0.57 -6.72 4.89
C ASN A 7 -1.99 -6.32 5.22
N ALA A 8 -2.87 -7.29 5.33
CA ALA A 8 -4.28 -7.02 5.59
C ALA A 8 -4.65 -7.49 6.99
N GLY A 9 -5.20 -6.60 7.78
CA GLY A 9 -5.80 -6.93 9.07
C GLY A 9 -7.31 -6.91 8.95
N SER A 10 -8.01 -7.16 10.06
CA SER A 10 -9.46 -7.24 10.03
C SER A 10 -10.10 -5.89 9.63
N SER A 11 -9.51 -4.80 10.05
CA SER A 11 -10.03 -3.46 9.74
C SER A 11 -8.94 -2.52 9.27
N SER A 12 -7.85 -3.06 8.73
CA SER A 12 -6.75 -2.24 8.27
C SER A 12 -6.10 -2.84 7.05
N LEU A 13 -5.40 -2.00 6.31
CA LEU A 13 -4.63 -2.42 5.13
C LEU A 13 -3.35 -1.61 5.13
N LYS A 14 -2.22 -2.29 5.14
CA LYS A 14 -0.93 -1.65 5.09
C LYS A 14 -0.20 -2.17 3.87
N TYR A 15 0.46 -1.28 3.14
CA TYR A 15 1.15 -1.71 1.93
C TYR A 15 2.45 -0.97 1.75
N GLN A 16 3.34 -1.57 0.96
CA GLN A 16 4.56 -0.94 0.50
C GLN A 16 4.73 -1.25 -0.97
N LEU A 17 5.14 -0.25 -1.72
CA LEU A 17 5.46 -0.41 -3.13
C LEU A 17 6.97 -0.37 -3.24
N LEU A 18 7.55 -1.46 -3.71
CA LEU A 18 9.00 -1.65 -3.69
C LEU A 18 9.57 -1.72 -5.09
N ASP A 19 10.73 -1.10 -5.27
CA ASP A 19 11.51 -1.29 -6.49
C ASP A 19 12.60 -2.30 -6.14
N MET A 20 12.45 -3.51 -6.63
CA MET A 20 13.38 -4.60 -6.30
C MET A 20 14.72 -4.44 -6.97
N LYS A 21 14.80 -3.61 -7.99
CA LYS A 21 16.05 -3.37 -8.67
C LYS A 21 17.00 -2.55 -7.82
N THR A 22 16.45 -1.53 -7.15
CA THR A 22 17.23 -0.66 -6.28
C THR A 22 17.02 -1.02 -4.81
N GLU A 23 16.11 -1.94 -4.52
CA GLU A 23 15.76 -2.37 -3.17
C GLU A 23 15.30 -1.19 -2.31
N SER A 24 14.54 -0.30 -2.92
CA SER A 24 14.04 0.87 -2.21
C SER A 24 12.53 0.85 -2.13
N VAL A 25 12.01 1.52 -1.10
CA VAL A 25 10.57 1.68 -0.92
C VAL A 25 10.15 2.91 -1.71
N LEU A 26 9.32 2.71 -2.72
CA LEU A 26 8.82 3.82 -3.52
C LEU A 26 7.70 4.56 -2.80
N ALA A 27 6.84 3.82 -2.12
CA ALA A 27 5.73 4.42 -1.40
C ALA A 27 5.24 3.44 -0.34
N SER A 28 4.59 3.96 0.69
CA SER A 28 3.94 3.13 1.68
C SER A 28 2.63 3.76 2.07
N GLY A 29 1.72 2.96 2.59
CA GLY A 29 0.43 3.47 2.99
C GLY A 29 -0.20 2.62 4.06
N LEU A 30 -1.17 3.21 4.75
CA LEU A 30 -1.90 2.54 5.81
C LEU A 30 -3.32 3.07 5.79
N VAL A 31 -4.28 2.17 5.73
CA VAL A 31 -5.70 2.51 5.83
C VAL A 31 -6.21 1.80 7.08
N GLU A 32 -6.81 2.56 7.98
CA GLU A 32 -7.31 2.04 9.25
C GLU A 32 -8.80 2.30 9.40
N ARG A 33 -9.42 1.57 10.30
CA ARG A 33 -10.84 1.68 10.60
C ARG A 33 -11.70 1.45 9.36
N ILE A 34 -11.31 0.46 8.58
CA ILE A 34 -12.07 0.06 7.41
C ILE A 34 -13.41 -0.52 7.87
N GLY A 35 -14.48 -0.10 7.24
CA GLY A 35 -15.82 -0.56 7.58
C GLY A 35 -16.48 0.26 8.68
N GLU A 36 -15.79 1.22 9.26
CA GLU A 36 -16.36 2.09 10.27
C GLU A 36 -16.87 3.38 9.62
N THR A 37 -17.49 4.22 10.43
CA THR A 37 -18.06 5.46 9.95
C THR A 37 -17.01 6.31 9.24
N MET A 38 -15.78 6.30 9.76
CA MET A 38 -14.70 7.08 9.21
C MET A 38 -13.42 6.25 9.25
N GLY A 39 -12.75 6.12 8.12
CA GLY A 39 -11.46 5.48 8.06
C GLY A 39 -10.36 6.52 8.02
N ALA A 40 -9.14 6.11 8.35
CA ALA A 40 -7.98 6.97 8.30
C ALA A 40 -7.05 6.47 7.20
N VAL A 41 -6.61 7.38 6.33
CA VAL A 41 -5.74 7.04 5.21
C VAL A 41 -4.44 7.80 5.35
N LYS A 42 -3.34 7.08 5.34
CA LYS A 42 -2.01 7.66 5.36
C LYS A 42 -1.23 7.16 4.16
N TYR A 43 -0.50 8.06 3.53
CA TYR A 43 0.28 7.72 2.36
C TYR A 43 1.59 8.49 2.41
N VAL A 44 2.69 7.80 2.13
CA VAL A 44 4.02 8.41 2.10
C VAL A 44 4.67 8.01 0.78
N SER A 45 5.05 9.01 0.00
CA SER A 45 5.80 8.76 -1.22
C SER A 45 7.27 8.98 -0.94
N ARG A 46 8.11 8.10 -1.46
CA ARG A 46 9.56 8.14 -1.34
C ARG A 46 10.01 8.34 0.10
N PRO A 47 9.65 7.41 1.01
CA PRO A 47 10.02 7.54 2.43
C PRO A 47 11.52 7.63 2.59
N GLY A 48 11.96 8.60 3.40
CA GLY A 48 13.38 8.78 3.68
C GLY A 48 14.14 9.54 2.63
N ALA A 49 13.51 9.91 1.52
CA ALA A 49 14.15 10.66 0.46
C ALA A 49 13.97 12.16 0.68
N PRO A 50 14.83 12.98 0.05
CA PRO A 50 14.67 14.44 0.19
C PRO A 50 13.34 14.96 -0.30
N ASP A 51 12.71 14.26 -1.26
CA ASP A 51 11.42 14.67 -1.79
C ASP A 51 10.27 13.86 -1.21
N GLU A 52 10.44 13.31 -0.01
CA GLU A 52 9.37 12.59 0.66
C GLU A 52 8.14 13.47 0.81
N ALA A 53 6.97 12.92 0.50
CA ALA A 53 5.71 13.62 0.63
C ALA A 53 4.73 12.74 1.40
N LYS A 54 3.93 13.36 2.25
CA LYS A 54 2.95 12.64 3.06
C LYS A 54 1.57 13.19 2.82
N GLU A 55 0.60 12.29 2.84
CA GLU A 55 -0.80 12.63 2.72
C GLU A 55 -1.56 11.91 3.82
N VAL A 56 -2.32 12.65 4.62
CA VAL A 56 -3.12 12.05 5.69
C VAL A 56 -4.51 12.67 5.62
N PHE A 57 -5.53 11.80 5.54
CA PHE A 57 -6.89 12.29 5.52
C PHE A 57 -7.83 11.22 6.07
N GLU A 58 -9.06 11.61 6.33
CA GLU A 58 -10.09 10.69 6.81
C GLU A 58 -11.24 10.69 5.86
N ARG A 59 -11.81 9.51 5.65
CA ARG A 59 -13.01 9.35 4.84
C ARG A 59 -13.57 7.96 5.10
N PRO A 60 -14.86 7.75 4.79
CA PRO A 60 -15.40 6.40 4.90
C PRO A 60 -14.72 5.46 3.91
N VAL A 61 -14.34 4.29 4.40
CA VAL A 61 -13.76 3.24 3.57
C VAL A 61 -14.57 1.98 3.87
N ALA A 62 -15.35 1.54 2.90
CA ALA A 62 -16.33 0.49 3.13
C ALA A 62 -15.70 -0.87 3.38
N ASP A 63 -14.65 -1.22 2.65
CA ASP A 63 -14.04 -2.53 2.76
C ASP A 63 -12.59 -2.45 2.25
N HIS A 64 -11.93 -3.60 2.27
CA HIS A 64 -10.53 -3.65 1.85
C HIS A 64 -10.34 -3.40 0.37
N ARG A 65 -11.34 -3.71 -0.45
CA ARG A 65 -11.26 -3.41 -1.88
C ARG A 65 -11.22 -1.92 -2.11
N GLU A 66 -12.07 -1.19 -1.40
CA GLU A 66 -12.07 0.27 -1.49
C GLU A 66 -10.74 0.83 -1.00
N ALA A 67 -10.21 0.28 0.10
CA ALA A 67 -8.93 0.71 0.64
C ALA A 67 -7.82 0.54 -0.40
N MET A 68 -7.83 -0.58 -1.11
CA MET A 68 -6.81 -0.84 -2.11
C MET A 68 -6.96 0.11 -3.30
N ARG A 69 -8.20 0.38 -3.71
CA ARG A 69 -8.46 1.29 -4.82
C ARG A 69 -7.97 2.71 -4.49
N LEU A 70 -8.26 3.18 -3.28
CA LEU A 70 -7.80 4.48 -2.83
C LEU A 70 -6.27 4.55 -2.82
N SER A 71 -5.65 3.48 -2.35
CA SER A 71 -4.19 3.41 -2.31
C SER A 71 -3.59 3.47 -3.70
N ALA A 72 -4.17 2.72 -4.63
CA ALA A 72 -3.69 2.72 -6.00
C ALA A 72 -3.84 4.10 -6.63
N ASP A 73 -4.94 4.79 -6.35
CA ASP A 73 -5.14 6.14 -6.84
C ASP A 73 -4.04 7.08 -6.34
N LEU A 74 -3.61 6.88 -5.10
CA LEU A 74 -2.56 7.72 -4.53
C LEU A 74 -1.20 7.47 -5.16
N PHE A 75 -0.79 6.20 -5.25
CA PHE A 75 0.57 5.95 -5.75
C PHE A 75 0.66 6.04 -7.28
N THR A 76 -0.45 6.20 -7.97
CA THR A 76 -0.43 6.48 -9.41
C THR A 76 -0.84 7.92 -9.73
N SER A 77 -1.05 8.76 -8.71
CA SER A 77 -1.49 10.13 -8.94
C SER A 77 -0.37 10.95 -9.59
N LYS A 78 -0.75 12.01 -10.27
CA LYS A 78 0.22 12.86 -10.93
C LYS A 78 1.05 13.66 -9.94
N ASP A 79 0.47 14.00 -8.80
CA ASP A 79 1.14 14.85 -7.84
C ASP A 79 2.02 14.08 -6.88
N LYS A 80 1.50 12.98 -6.34
CA LYS A 80 2.16 12.24 -5.27
C LYS A 80 2.49 10.82 -5.65
N GLY A 81 2.18 10.42 -6.87
CA GLY A 81 2.41 9.07 -7.30
C GLY A 81 3.88 8.78 -7.55
N VAL A 82 4.22 7.52 -7.55
CA VAL A 82 5.59 7.07 -7.80
C VAL A 82 5.66 6.20 -9.04
N ILE A 83 4.51 5.79 -9.57
CA ILE A 83 4.42 5.09 -10.85
C ILE A 83 3.28 5.71 -11.65
N GLU A 84 3.27 5.49 -12.94
CA GLU A 84 2.27 6.11 -13.81
C GLU A 84 0.97 5.32 -13.86
N SER A 85 1.06 4.00 -13.76
CA SER A 85 -0.14 3.18 -13.77
C SER A 85 0.14 1.88 -13.02
N ALA A 86 -0.95 1.21 -12.65
CA ALA A 86 -0.85 -0.06 -11.95
C ALA A 86 -0.21 -1.14 -12.80
N ASP A 87 -0.16 -0.94 -14.10
CA ASP A 87 0.47 -1.89 -15.01
C ASP A 87 1.97 -2.02 -14.76
N GLU A 88 2.57 -1.05 -14.11
CA GLU A 88 4.00 -1.12 -13.80
C GLU A 88 4.31 -2.08 -12.66
N ILE A 89 3.29 -2.51 -11.93
CA ILE A 89 3.49 -3.45 -10.84
C ILE A 89 3.67 -4.85 -11.44
N ASP A 90 4.82 -5.45 -11.16
CA ASP A 90 5.15 -6.76 -11.71
C ASP A 90 4.63 -7.90 -10.88
N GLY A 91 4.42 -7.68 -9.60
CA GLY A 91 3.92 -8.73 -8.74
C GLY A 91 3.31 -8.16 -7.47
N VAL A 92 2.46 -8.95 -6.83
CA VAL A 92 1.79 -8.57 -5.59
C VAL A 92 2.06 -9.65 -4.56
N GLY A 93 2.63 -9.25 -3.43
CA GLY A 93 2.85 -10.15 -2.31
C GLY A 93 1.84 -9.85 -1.22
N HIS A 94 1.20 -10.89 -0.71
CA HIS A 94 0.24 -10.76 0.37
C HIS A 94 0.81 -11.35 1.64
N ARG A 95 0.57 -10.64 2.74
CA ARG A 95 0.97 -11.10 4.04
C ARG A 95 -0.24 -11.03 4.95
N VAL A 96 -0.50 -12.10 5.68
CA VAL A 96 -1.56 -12.12 6.65
C VAL A 96 -0.92 -12.22 8.02
N VAL A 97 -1.18 -11.24 8.86
CA VAL A 97 -0.59 -11.20 10.19
C VAL A 97 -1.58 -11.79 11.17
N HIS A 98 -1.18 -12.87 11.83
CA HIS A 98 -1.97 -13.45 12.89
C HIS A 98 -1.30 -13.09 14.20
N GLY A 99 -2.08 -12.82 15.20
CA GLY A 99 -1.56 -12.31 16.46
C GLY A 99 -0.34 -13.06 16.95
N GLY A 100 0.77 -12.39 17.03
CA GLY A 100 2.00 -12.95 17.51
C GLY A 100 2.66 -13.97 16.62
N GLU A 101 2.04 -14.36 15.57
CA GLU A 101 2.58 -15.36 14.67
C GLU A 101 3.73 -14.80 13.87
N ARG A 102 4.86 -15.45 13.95
CA ARG A 102 5.96 -15.05 13.15
C ARG A 102 5.73 -15.48 11.72
N PHE A 103 5.90 -14.61 10.84
CA PHE A 103 5.54 -14.83 9.49
C PHE A 103 6.71 -14.54 8.60
N SER A 104 7.14 -15.50 7.90
CA SER A 104 8.42 -15.40 7.27
C SER A 104 8.37 -15.09 5.79
N GLU A 105 7.23 -15.25 5.17
CA GLU A 105 7.23 -15.04 3.73
C GLU A 105 5.88 -14.59 3.23
N SER A 106 5.92 -13.95 2.08
CA SER A 106 4.73 -13.53 1.37
C SER A 106 4.48 -14.46 0.22
N VAL A 107 3.23 -14.60 -0.15
CA VAL A 107 2.90 -15.32 -1.37
C VAL A 107 2.90 -14.30 -2.49
N LEU A 108 3.76 -14.50 -3.47
CA LEU A 108 3.85 -13.60 -4.60
C LEU A 108 2.87 -14.03 -5.66
N VAL A 109 2.01 -13.12 -6.08
CA VAL A 109 0.98 -13.38 -7.06
C VAL A 109 1.22 -12.47 -8.25
N ASP A 110 1.14 -13.05 -9.46
CA ASP A 110 1.29 -12.24 -10.66
C ASP A 110 0.21 -11.17 -10.71
N ALA A 111 0.58 -10.01 -11.22
CA ALA A 111 -0.31 -8.87 -11.27
C ALA A 111 -1.27 -8.92 -12.46
N THR A 112 -1.24 -9.96 -13.22
CA THR A 112 -2.11 -10.08 -14.39
C THR A 112 -3.53 -10.43 -14.05
#